data_9d3875df891be5d968a6c4e26b923c2c
#
_entry.id   9d3875df891be5d968a6c4e26b923c2c
#
_cell.length_a   1.000
_cell.length_b   1.000
_cell.length_c   1.000
_cell.angle_alpha   90.00
_cell.angle_beta   90.00
_cell.angle_gamma   90.00
#
_symmetry.space_group_name_H-M   'P 1'
#
loop_
_entity.id
_entity.type
_entity.pdbx_description
1 polymer ?
#
loop_
_entity_poly.entity_id
_entity_poly.type
_entity_poly.pdbx_seq_one_letter_code
_entity_poly.pdbx_strand_id
1 'polypeptide(L)'
;MDRNSSDDYVEPTASDSINATRALISHIRALPQPRLVEPVLTPRFAISCSDHLLSALGDMARTDPSLPIQTHISENRNEVRNTLKLFPTATSYADVYDKYGLLGPRTVLAHAVHLEEDEVALVKKRNAGVSHCPTSNFNLRSGVCPVGKFIDRGIKVIHFSVRLLITECISSDAITDRPWYRCLRRFLSFHSYRRTACLHCVESFGDAFID
;
A
#
# COMPACT_ATOMS: atom_id res chain seq x y z
N MET A 1 -14.15 -1.73 -2.34
CA MET A 1 -14.10 -2.87 -1.38
C MET A 1 -15.50 -3.47 -1.29
N ASP A 2 -15.63 -4.76 -1.31
CA ASP A 2 -16.93 -5.44 -1.44
C ASP A 2 -17.34 -6.26 -0.21
N ARG A 3 -16.59 -6.15 0.92
CA ARG A 3 -16.96 -6.76 2.20
C ARG A 3 -16.24 -6.14 3.41
N ASN A 4 -16.73 -6.46 4.61
CA ASN A 4 -16.09 -6.15 5.90
C ASN A 4 -15.63 -4.69 6.08
N SER A 5 -16.41 -3.76 5.59
CA SER A 5 -16.26 -2.32 5.81
C SER A 5 -17.60 -1.75 6.28
N SER A 6 -17.64 -0.49 6.74
CA SER A 6 -18.90 0.17 7.03
C SER A 6 -19.75 0.34 5.77
N ASP A 7 -21.06 0.41 5.92
CA ASP A 7 -22.01 0.47 4.80
C ASP A 7 -21.69 1.57 3.79
N ASP A 8 -21.13 2.70 4.26
CA ASP A 8 -20.70 3.84 3.42
C ASP A 8 -19.47 3.55 2.56
N TYR A 9 -18.76 2.43 2.80
CA TYR A 9 -17.49 2.07 2.15
C TYR A 9 -17.49 0.68 1.52
N VAL A 10 -18.65 0.03 1.42
CA VAL A 10 -18.82 -1.27 0.76
C VAL A 10 -19.47 -1.05 -0.58
N GLU A 11 -18.78 -1.38 -1.66
CA GLU A 11 -19.39 -1.46 -2.97
C GLU A 11 -20.34 -2.66 -3.02
N PRO A 12 -21.51 -2.53 -3.70
CA PRO A 12 -22.52 -3.59 -3.73
C PRO A 12 -22.00 -4.92 -4.27
N THR A 13 -21.09 -4.88 -5.23
CA THR A 13 -20.46 -6.06 -5.82
C THR A 13 -18.97 -5.83 -6.12
N ALA A 14 -18.23 -6.96 -6.26
CA ALA A 14 -16.85 -6.90 -6.75
C ALA A 14 -16.76 -6.25 -8.15
N SER A 15 -17.77 -6.48 -9.01
CA SER A 15 -17.83 -5.89 -10.34
C SER A 15 -17.94 -4.36 -10.30
N ASP A 16 -18.72 -3.82 -9.37
CA ASP A 16 -18.85 -2.38 -9.18
C ASP A 16 -17.51 -1.77 -8.74
N SER A 17 -16.84 -2.42 -7.78
CA SER A 17 -15.50 -2.00 -7.33
C SER A 17 -14.47 -2.02 -8.46
N ILE A 18 -14.47 -3.07 -9.29
CA ILE A 18 -13.57 -3.21 -10.44
C ILE A 18 -13.85 -2.13 -11.48
N ASN A 19 -15.11 -1.89 -11.80
CA ASN A 19 -15.50 -0.88 -12.79
C ASN A 19 -15.14 0.54 -12.32
N ALA A 20 -15.38 0.86 -11.04
CA ALA A 20 -14.98 2.12 -10.44
C ALA A 20 -13.45 2.31 -10.48
N THR A 21 -12.68 1.26 -10.17
CA THR A 21 -11.22 1.26 -10.24
C THR A 21 -10.73 1.52 -11.67
N ARG A 22 -11.29 0.83 -12.67
CA ARG A 22 -10.94 1.04 -14.09
C ARG A 22 -11.27 2.45 -14.57
N ALA A 23 -12.44 2.96 -14.18
CA ALA A 23 -12.85 4.33 -14.53
C ALA A 23 -11.89 5.36 -13.92
N LEU A 24 -11.48 5.19 -12.66
CA LEU A 24 -10.51 6.06 -11.99
C LEU A 24 -9.14 6.02 -12.69
N ILE A 25 -8.62 4.84 -13.02
CA ILE A 25 -7.36 4.68 -13.75
C ILE A 25 -7.42 5.43 -15.10
N SER A 26 -8.50 5.22 -15.85
CA SER A 26 -8.70 5.88 -17.13
C SER A 26 -8.79 7.40 -16.99
N HIS A 27 -9.49 7.88 -15.97
CA HIS A 27 -9.62 9.31 -15.68
C HIS A 27 -8.27 9.94 -15.35
N ILE A 28 -7.48 9.35 -14.45
CA ILE A 28 -6.17 9.87 -14.04
C ILE A 28 -5.22 9.92 -15.25
N ARG A 29 -5.20 8.88 -16.08
CA ARG A 29 -4.34 8.81 -17.25
C ARG A 29 -4.72 9.81 -18.36
N ALA A 30 -5.96 10.28 -18.36
CA ALA A 30 -6.45 11.30 -19.28
C ALA A 30 -6.20 12.74 -18.81
N LEU A 31 -5.64 12.95 -17.61
CA LEU A 31 -5.34 14.29 -17.10
C LEU A 31 -4.29 14.99 -17.97
N PRO A 32 -4.37 16.36 -18.09
CA PRO A 32 -3.42 17.14 -18.92
C PRO A 32 -1.95 17.01 -18.46
N GLN A 33 -1.73 16.69 -17.19
CA GLN A 33 -0.40 16.50 -16.59
C GLN A 33 -0.32 15.14 -15.89
N PRO A 34 -0.32 14.02 -16.62
CA PRO A 34 -0.39 12.68 -16.03
C PRO A 34 0.83 12.32 -15.18
N ARG A 35 1.94 13.06 -15.29
CA ARG A 35 3.15 12.85 -14.46
C ARG A 35 3.04 13.34 -13.02
N LEU A 36 2.00 14.09 -12.67
CA LEU A 36 1.81 14.61 -11.30
C LEU A 36 1.04 13.63 -10.40
N VAL A 37 0.26 12.74 -10.99
CA VAL A 37 -0.61 11.80 -10.27
C VAL A 37 -0.61 10.47 -11.00
N GLU A 38 -0.33 9.38 -10.29
CA GLU A 38 -0.43 8.02 -10.82
C GLU A 38 -1.57 7.25 -10.15
N PRO A 39 -2.29 6.41 -10.89
CA PRO A 39 -3.28 5.52 -10.30
C PRO A 39 -2.59 4.36 -9.59
N VAL A 40 -3.09 3.99 -8.43
CA VAL A 40 -2.59 2.87 -7.62
C VAL A 40 -3.71 1.89 -7.33
N LEU A 41 -3.48 0.59 -7.55
CA LEU A 41 -4.39 -0.46 -7.12
C LEU A 41 -4.36 -0.56 -5.59
N THR A 42 -5.50 -0.35 -4.96
CA THR A 42 -5.58 -0.29 -3.50
C THR A 42 -6.64 -1.26 -2.97
N PRO A 43 -6.39 -2.58 -2.92
CA PRO A 43 -7.12 -3.43 -1.99
C PRO A 43 -6.79 -2.93 -0.59
N ARG A 44 -7.75 -2.32 0.10
CA ARG A 44 -7.48 -1.70 1.41
C ARG A 44 -6.76 -2.67 2.34
N PHE A 45 -7.30 -3.87 2.51
CA PHE A 45 -6.65 -5.06 3.07
C PHE A 45 -7.42 -6.31 2.64
N ALA A 46 -6.84 -7.51 2.77
CA ALA A 46 -7.45 -8.74 2.29
C ALA A 46 -8.85 -8.98 2.89
N ILE A 47 -9.08 -8.66 4.16
CA ILE A 47 -10.38 -8.85 4.83
C ILE A 47 -11.52 -8.02 4.23
N SER A 48 -11.21 -6.94 3.53
CA SER A 48 -12.22 -6.07 2.88
C SER A 48 -12.48 -6.40 1.42
N CYS A 49 -11.86 -7.44 0.91
CA CYS A 49 -11.98 -7.89 -0.48
C CYS A 49 -12.42 -9.34 -0.56
N SER A 50 -13.36 -9.65 -1.46
CA SER A 50 -13.67 -11.04 -1.81
C SER A 50 -12.55 -11.66 -2.65
N ASP A 51 -12.54 -13.00 -2.76
CA ASP A 51 -11.65 -13.73 -3.68
C ASP A 51 -11.78 -13.21 -5.11
N HIS A 52 -13.01 -12.95 -5.54
CA HIS A 52 -13.30 -12.41 -6.87
C HIS A 52 -12.64 -11.04 -7.08
N LEU A 53 -12.77 -10.13 -6.10
CA LEU A 53 -12.16 -8.80 -6.19
C LEU A 53 -10.64 -8.88 -6.19
N LEU A 54 -10.02 -9.66 -5.29
CA LEU A 54 -8.56 -9.82 -5.26
C LEU A 54 -8.03 -10.43 -6.56
N SER A 55 -8.71 -11.46 -7.09
CA SER A 55 -8.36 -12.08 -8.38
C SER A 55 -8.39 -11.05 -9.52
N ALA A 56 -9.47 -10.27 -9.60
CA ALA A 56 -9.62 -9.26 -10.65
C ALA A 56 -8.57 -8.13 -10.55
N LEU A 57 -8.23 -7.69 -9.34
CA LEU A 57 -7.15 -6.71 -9.13
C LEU A 57 -5.79 -7.28 -9.53
N GLY A 58 -5.53 -8.56 -9.22
CA GLY A 58 -4.33 -9.27 -9.69
C GLY A 58 -4.27 -9.40 -11.21
N ASP A 59 -5.41 -9.65 -11.87
CA ASP A 59 -5.51 -9.65 -13.33
C ASP A 59 -5.20 -8.28 -13.92
N MET A 60 -5.69 -7.20 -13.30
CA MET A 60 -5.36 -5.84 -13.70
C MET A 60 -3.86 -5.55 -13.56
N ALA A 61 -3.25 -5.91 -12.44
CA ALA A 61 -1.81 -5.74 -12.22
C ALA A 61 -0.96 -6.53 -13.22
N ARG A 62 -1.43 -7.73 -13.61
CA ARG A 62 -0.75 -8.58 -14.61
C ARG A 62 -0.90 -8.02 -16.02
N THR A 63 -2.06 -7.49 -16.34
CA THR A 63 -2.35 -6.90 -17.66
C THR A 63 -1.60 -5.58 -17.84
N ASP A 64 -1.44 -4.83 -16.76
CA ASP A 64 -0.72 -3.56 -16.73
C ASP A 64 0.34 -3.56 -15.62
N PRO A 65 1.55 -4.06 -15.91
CA PRO A 65 2.64 -4.13 -14.93
C PRO A 65 3.15 -2.74 -14.47
N SER A 66 2.73 -1.66 -15.10
CA SER A 66 3.09 -0.31 -14.65
C SER A 66 2.30 0.15 -13.44
N LEU A 67 1.14 -0.45 -13.14
CA LEU A 67 0.31 -0.09 -12.01
C LEU A 67 0.99 -0.44 -10.68
N PRO A 68 1.24 0.53 -9.79
CA PRO A 68 1.63 0.25 -8.42
C PRO A 68 0.48 -0.37 -7.64
N ILE A 69 0.83 -1.06 -6.56
CA ILE A 69 -0.11 -1.68 -5.64
C ILE A 69 0.20 -1.20 -4.23
N GLN A 70 -0.82 -0.84 -3.46
CA GLN A 70 -0.66 -0.58 -2.04
C GLN A 70 -1.74 -1.32 -1.24
N THR A 71 -1.37 -1.81 -0.08
CA THR A 71 -2.30 -2.49 0.82
C THR A 71 -1.79 -2.48 2.25
N HIS A 72 -2.67 -2.76 3.22
CA HIS A 72 -2.29 -3.01 4.61
C HIS A 72 -1.96 -4.49 4.79
N ILE A 73 -1.02 -4.79 5.68
CA ILE A 73 -0.66 -6.16 6.01
C ILE A 73 -0.24 -6.27 7.48
N SER A 74 -0.80 -7.25 8.16
CA SER A 74 -0.34 -7.69 9.49
C SER A 74 -0.17 -6.54 10.47
N GLU A 75 -1.11 -5.58 10.49
CA GLU A 75 -1.10 -4.45 11.41
C GLU A 75 -1.36 -4.94 12.84
N ASN A 76 -2.32 -5.85 13.02
CA ASN A 76 -2.61 -6.42 14.33
C ASN A 76 -2.94 -7.93 14.26
N ARG A 77 -2.77 -8.62 15.40
CA ARG A 77 -2.93 -10.08 15.46
C ARG A 77 -4.35 -10.58 15.18
N ASN A 78 -5.37 -9.77 15.47
CA ASN A 78 -6.77 -10.13 15.18
C ASN A 78 -7.02 -10.08 13.68
N GLU A 79 -6.50 -9.07 13.00
CA GLU A 79 -6.55 -8.95 11.55
C GLU A 79 -5.89 -10.16 10.88
N VAL A 80 -4.68 -10.55 11.31
CA VAL A 80 -3.98 -11.73 10.78
C VAL A 80 -4.84 -12.98 10.93
N ARG A 81 -5.38 -13.23 12.14
CA ARG A 81 -6.25 -14.39 12.39
C ARG A 81 -7.52 -14.39 11.53
N ASN A 82 -8.14 -13.23 11.36
CA ASN A 82 -9.36 -13.09 10.55
C ASN A 82 -9.06 -13.29 9.06
N THR A 83 -7.94 -12.78 8.58
CA THR A 83 -7.48 -13.00 7.21
C THR A 83 -7.33 -14.49 6.92
N LEU A 84 -6.63 -15.23 7.76
CA LEU A 84 -6.42 -16.67 7.56
C LEU A 84 -7.71 -17.49 7.67
N LYS A 85 -8.71 -17.03 8.45
CA LYS A 85 -10.05 -17.67 8.44
C LYS A 85 -10.81 -17.45 7.13
N LEU A 86 -10.66 -16.26 6.54
CA LEU A 86 -11.33 -15.89 5.29
C LEU A 86 -10.64 -16.51 4.06
N PHE A 87 -9.34 -16.78 4.15
CA PHE A 87 -8.52 -17.37 3.09
C PHE A 87 -7.84 -18.67 3.56
N PRO A 88 -8.60 -19.73 3.81
CA PRO A 88 -8.08 -20.95 4.45
C PRO A 88 -7.07 -21.73 3.59
N THR A 89 -6.99 -21.43 2.30
CA THR A 89 -5.99 -22.01 1.40
C THR A 89 -4.63 -21.33 1.48
N ALA A 90 -4.54 -20.11 2.07
CA ALA A 90 -3.29 -19.38 2.24
C ALA A 90 -2.54 -19.88 3.48
N THR A 91 -1.22 -19.96 3.38
CA THR A 91 -0.35 -20.36 4.48
C THR A 91 -0.01 -19.22 5.42
N SER A 92 -0.12 -17.96 4.92
CA SER A 92 0.14 -16.74 5.68
C SER A 92 -0.61 -15.56 5.08
N TYR A 93 -0.58 -14.40 5.74
CA TYR A 93 -1.21 -13.20 5.20
C TYR A 93 -0.52 -12.73 3.91
N ALA A 94 0.82 -12.74 3.87
CA ALA A 94 1.57 -12.38 2.67
C ALA A 94 1.28 -13.36 1.51
N ASP A 95 1.07 -14.65 1.81
CA ASP A 95 0.70 -15.68 0.82
C ASP A 95 -0.67 -15.38 0.19
N VAL A 96 -1.61 -14.74 0.92
CA VAL A 96 -2.87 -14.29 0.32
C VAL A 96 -2.58 -13.36 -0.86
N TYR A 97 -1.82 -12.30 -0.65
CA TYR A 97 -1.51 -11.35 -1.72
C TYR A 97 -0.69 -11.99 -2.84
N ASP A 98 0.24 -12.88 -2.49
CA ASP A 98 1.05 -13.60 -3.47
C ASP A 98 0.22 -14.47 -4.41
N LYS A 99 -0.74 -15.22 -3.87
CA LYS A 99 -1.63 -16.09 -4.65
C LYS A 99 -2.49 -15.33 -5.65
N TYR A 100 -2.90 -14.13 -5.32
CA TYR A 100 -3.65 -13.27 -6.24
C TYR A 100 -2.76 -12.43 -7.16
N GLY A 101 -1.42 -12.57 -7.11
CA GLY A 101 -0.51 -11.81 -7.95
C GLY A 101 -0.41 -10.33 -7.57
N LEU A 102 -0.73 -10.00 -6.32
CA LEU A 102 -0.69 -8.64 -5.76
C LEU A 102 0.59 -8.35 -4.97
N LEU A 103 1.51 -9.31 -4.88
CA LEU A 103 2.81 -9.15 -4.22
C LEU A 103 3.93 -9.10 -5.25
N GLY A 104 4.56 -7.95 -5.41
CA GLY A 104 5.58 -7.76 -6.44
C GLY A 104 6.43 -6.51 -6.23
N PRO A 105 7.34 -6.19 -7.17
CA PRO A 105 8.33 -5.11 -7.03
C PRO A 105 7.71 -3.70 -6.94
N ARG A 106 6.46 -3.54 -7.37
CA ARG A 106 5.69 -2.29 -7.29
C ARG A 106 4.62 -2.32 -6.18
N THR A 107 4.73 -3.26 -5.24
CA THR A 107 3.81 -3.39 -4.11
C THR A 107 4.39 -2.74 -2.86
N VAL A 108 3.60 -1.89 -2.22
CA VAL A 108 3.87 -1.29 -0.91
C VAL A 108 2.93 -1.88 0.12
N LEU A 109 3.52 -2.43 1.17
CA LEU A 109 2.83 -3.09 2.27
C LEU A 109 2.86 -2.18 3.51
N ALA A 110 1.73 -1.61 3.89
CA ALA A 110 1.63 -0.75 5.07
C ALA A 110 1.61 -1.55 6.36
N HIS A 111 2.20 -0.99 7.41
CA HIS A 111 2.32 -1.50 8.78
C HIS A 111 3.33 -2.64 8.94
N ALA A 112 3.07 -3.84 8.45
CA ALA A 112 3.95 -5.01 8.52
C ALA A 112 4.48 -5.29 9.95
N VAL A 113 3.63 -5.09 10.99
CA VAL A 113 4.03 -5.19 12.41
C VAL A 113 4.25 -6.64 12.82
N HIS A 114 3.42 -7.55 12.34
CA HIS A 114 3.35 -8.95 12.77
C HIS A 114 3.66 -9.95 11.65
N LEU A 115 4.59 -9.59 10.72
CA LEU A 115 5.07 -10.53 9.73
C LEU A 115 5.97 -11.60 10.37
N GLU A 116 5.69 -12.86 10.08
CA GLU A 116 6.53 -13.99 10.46
C GLU A 116 7.74 -14.14 9.51
N GLU A 117 8.72 -14.99 9.85
CA GLU A 117 9.98 -15.11 9.09
C GLU A 117 9.79 -15.57 7.65
N ASP A 118 8.88 -16.48 7.40
CA ASP A 118 8.54 -16.97 6.05
C ASP A 118 7.85 -15.88 5.21
N GLU A 119 7.03 -15.03 5.82
CA GLU A 119 6.42 -13.88 5.17
C GLU A 119 7.47 -12.81 4.81
N VAL A 120 8.41 -12.54 5.71
CA VAL A 120 9.54 -11.64 5.45
C VAL A 120 10.39 -12.16 4.28
N ALA A 121 10.65 -13.47 4.25
CA ALA A 121 11.36 -14.10 3.14
C ALA A 121 10.58 -13.98 1.81
N LEU A 122 9.25 -14.15 1.85
CA LEU A 122 8.39 -14.01 0.68
C LEU A 122 8.35 -12.57 0.17
N VAL A 123 8.19 -11.57 1.06
CA VAL A 123 8.22 -10.14 0.71
C VAL A 123 9.55 -9.78 0.04
N LYS A 124 10.68 -10.25 0.60
CA LYS A 124 12.00 -10.08 -0.01
C LYS A 124 12.09 -10.73 -1.37
N LYS A 125 11.66 -11.99 -1.50
CA LYS A 125 11.70 -12.74 -2.77
C LYS A 125 10.92 -12.03 -3.87
N ARG A 126 9.77 -11.43 -3.53
CA ARG A 126 8.93 -10.68 -4.47
C ARG A 126 9.39 -9.25 -4.69
N ASN A 127 10.44 -8.80 -3.98
CA ASN A 127 10.99 -7.46 -4.06
C ASN A 127 9.97 -6.34 -3.70
N ALA A 128 8.98 -6.67 -2.87
CA ALA A 128 8.01 -5.69 -2.38
C ALA A 128 8.62 -4.77 -1.32
N GLY A 129 8.03 -3.59 -1.13
CA GLY A 129 8.45 -2.62 -0.13
C GLY A 129 7.50 -2.58 1.07
N VAL A 130 7.99 -2.10 2.20
CA VAL A 130 7.22 -1.89 3.43
C VAL A 130 7.09 -0.41 3.73
N SER A 131 5.88 0.03 4.06
CA SER A 131 5.61 1.37 4.59
C SER A 131 5.45 1.29 6.10
N HIS A 132 6.43 1.81 6.84
CA HIS A 132 6.35 1.93 8.29
C HIS A 132 5.41 3.07 8.68
N CYS A 133 4.39 2.78 9.50
CA CYS A 133 3.34 3.71 9.90
C CYS A 133 3.33 3.91 11.43
N PRO A 134 4.40 4.53 12.03
CA PRO A 134 4.57 4.53 13.49
C PRO A 134 3.43 5.22 14.23
N THR A 135 2.98 6.37 13.75
CA THR A 135 1.90 7.13 14.41
C THR A 135 0.62 6.31 14.51
N SER A 136 0.22 5.63 13.43
CA SER A 136 -0.94 4.74 13.44
C SER A 136 -0.71 3.55 14.37
N ASN A 137 0.43 2.88 14.24
CA ASN A 137 0.76 1.70 15.03
C ASN A 137 0.73 1.98 16.54
N PHE A 138 1.24 3.13 16.97
CA PHE A 138 1.21 3.53 18.40
C PHE A 138 -0.19 3.96 18.85
N ASN A 139 -0.90 4.76 18.07
CA ASN A 139 -2.24 5.22 18.42
C ASN A 139 -3.23 4.05 18.56
N LEU A 140 -3.14 3.07 17.68
CA LEU A 140 -3.99 1.88 17.67
C LEU A 140 -3.44 0.73 18.55
N ARG A 141 -2.26 0.93 19.16
CA ARG A 141 -1.56 -0.10 19.94
C ARG A 141 -1.33 -1.39 19.15
N SER A 142 -1.10 -1.26 17.85
CA SER A 142 -0.85 -2.39 16.95
C SER A 142 0.47 -3.09 17.26
N GLY A 143 1.47 -2.36 17.72
CA GLY A 143 2.82 -2.84 18.05
C GLY A 143 3.91 -2.04 17.35
N VAL A 144 5.13 -2.55 17.42
CA VAL A 144 6.33 -1.92 16.80
C VAL A 144 6.71 -2.70 15.55
N CYS A 145 6.71 -2.01 14.41
CA CYS A 145 7.19 -2.58 13.15
C CYS A 145 8.72 -2.85 13.25
N PRO A 146 9.21 -4.05 12.95
CA PRO A 146 10.63 -4.42 13.09
C PRO A 146 11.48 -3.89 11.92
N VAL A 147 11.54 -2.56 11.76
CA VAL A 147 12.19 -1.88 10.62
C VAL A 147 13.64 -2.32 10.44
N GLY A 148 14.43 -2.42 11.53
CA GLY A 148 15.82 -2.88 11.49
C GLY A 148 15.94 -4.26 10.84
N LYS A 149 15.09 -5.21 11.24
CA LYS A 149 15.03 -6.55 10.65
C LYS A 149 14.77 -6.51 9.13
N PHE A 150 13.87 -5.65 8.67
CA PHE A 150 13.56 -5.54 7.25
C PHE A 150 14.74 -4.98 6.46
N ILE A 151 15.42 -3.95 6.99
CA ILE A 151 16.60 -3.35 6.37
C ILE A 151 17.74 -4.40 6.30
N ASP A 152 18.00 -5.12 7.40
CA ASP A 152 19.03 -6.17 7.45
C ASP A 152 18.76 -7.30 6.46
N ARG A 153 17.50 -7.59 6.16
CA ARG A 153 17.08 -8.55 5.13
C ARG A 153 17.05 -7.94 3.72
N GLY A 154 17.41 -6.66 3.57
CA GLY A 154 17.42 -5.94 2.30
C GLY A 154 16.02 -5.73 1.71
N ILE A 155 15.00 -5.59 2.55
CA ILE A 155 13.66 -5.15 2.15
C ILE A 155 13.66 -3.63 2.14
N LYS A 156 13.08 -3.04 1.11
CA LYS A 156 12.89 -1.60 1.00
C LYS A 156 11.89 -1.13 2.05
N VAL A 157 12.25 -0.13 2.85
CA VAL A 157 11.36 0.43 3.87
C VAL A 157 11.25 1.93 3.65
N ILE A 158 10.02 2.42 3.59
CA ILE A 158 9.69 3.83 3.63
C ILE A 158 9.01 4.16 4.97
N HIS A 159 9.25 5.36 5.47
CA HIS A 159 8.60 5.86 6.67
C HIS A 159 7.42 6.74 6.27
N PHE A 160 6.22 6.42 6.75
CA PHE A 160 5.03 7.20 6.51
C PHE A 160 4.44 7.72 7.82
N SER A 161 4.60 9.03 8.07
CA SER A 161 3.95 9.72 9.18
C SER A 161 3.69 11.16 8.80
N VAL A 162 2.42 11.56 8.79
CA VAL A 162 2.03 12.94 8.43
C VAL A 162 2.61 13.99 9.38
N ARG A 163 2.85 13.63 10.63
CA ARG A 163 3.35 14.56 11.65
C ARG A 163 4.88 14.65 11.71
N LEU A 164 5.58 13.55 11.45
CA LEU A 164 7.04 13.49 11.49
C LEU A 164 7.67 14.12 10.25
N LEU A 165 7.02 14.02 9.09
CA LEU A 165 7.47 14.64 7.85
C LEU A 165 7.64 16.15 7.96
N ILE A 166 6.84 16.83 8.80
CA ILE A 166 6.96 18.27 9.03
C ILE A 166 8.17 18.60 9.91
N THR A 167 8.55 17.72 10.84
CA THR A 167 9.60 18.00 11.82
C THR A 167 10.98 17.54 11.35
N GLU A 168 11.09 16.40 10.69
CA GLU A 168 12.38 15.87 10.20
C GLU A 168 12.83 16.51 8.89
N CYS A 169 11.90 16.98 8.05
CA CYS A 169 12.25 17.75 6.84
C CYS A 169 12.91 19.11 7.15
N ILE A 170 12.81 19.60 8.38
CA ILE A 170 13.40 20.89 8.78
C ILE A 170 14.84 20.73 9.32
N SER A 171 15.27 19.53 9.70
CA SER A 171 16.49 19.33 10.50
C SER A 171 17.66 18.62 9.83
N SER A 172 17.57 18.15 8.58
CA SER A 172 18.73 17.52 7.95
C SER A 172 18.91 17.92 6.48
N ASP A 173 19.93 18.76 6.25
CA ASP A 173 20.39 19.15 4.91
C ASP A 173 20.93 17.96 4.08
N ALA A 174 21.14 16.81 4.70
CA ALA A 174 21.68 15.60 4.08
C ALA A 174 20.64 14.78 3.25
N ILE A 175 19.35 15.12 3.35
CA ILE A 175 18.26 14.35 2.72
C ILE A 175 17.72 15.05 1.46
N THR A 176 18.12 16.28 1.20
CA THR A 176 17.53 17.14 0.16
C THR A 176 17.77 16.71 -1.28
N ASP A 177 18.78 15.88 -1.54
CA ASP A 177 19.18 15.45 -2.89
C ASP A 177 18.63 14.10 -3.36
N ARG A 178 17.84 13.41 -2.54
CA ARG A 178 17.26 12.13 -2.92
C ARG A 178 15.98 12.31 -3.75
N PRO A 179 15.79 11.57 -4.87
CA PRO A 179 14.62 11.70 -5.74
C PRO A 179 13.28 11.56 -5.03
N TRP A 180 13.19 10.65 -4.06
CA TRP A 180 11.98 10.41 -3.26
C TRP A 180 11.61 11.58 -2.34
N TYR A 181 12.56 12.42 -1.91
CA TYR A 181 12.33 13.62 -1.09
C TYR A 181 11.61 14.72 -1.89
N ARG A 182 11.93 14.88 -3.17
CA ARG A 182 11.20 15.83 -4.05
C ARG A 182 9.76 15.41 -4.26
N CYS A 183 9.50 14.11 -4.34
CA CYS A 183 8.15 13.54 -4.42
C CYS A 183 7.34 13.87 -3.16
N LEU A 184 7.92 13.71 -1.97
CA LEU A 184 7.29 14.00 -0.68
C LEU A 184 6.97 15.49 -0.48
N ARG A 185 7.83 16.41 -0.91
CA ARG A 185 7.59 17.86 -0.82
C ARG A 185 6.38 18.30 -1.65
N ARG A 186 6.17 17.69 -2.82
CA ARG A 186 5.00 17.99 -3.67
C ARG A 186 3.71 17.47 -3.04
N PHE A 187 3.75 16.33 -2.37
CA PHE A 187 2.59 15.76 -1.67
C PHE A 187 2.10 16.65 -0.51
N LEU A 188 3.02 17.27 0.24
CA LEU A 188 2.68 18.13 1.38
C LEU A 188 2.08 19.50 0.96
N SER A 189 2.45 20.03 -0.20
CA SER A 189 1.87 21.29 -0.70
C SER A 189 0.42 21.16 -1.16
N PHE A 190 -0.06 19.94 -1.39
CA PHE A 190 -1.43 19.67 -1.85
C PHE A 190 -2.44 19.49 -0.71
N HIS A 191 -1.99 19.28 0.53
CA HIS A 191 -2.87 19.02 1.69
C HIS A 191 -3.56 20.24 2.27
N SER A 192 -3.32 21.45 1.75
CA SER A 192 -4.00 22.68 2.20
C SER A 192 -5.36 22.92 1.56
N TYR A 193 -5.81 22.09 0.63
CA TYR A 193 -7.08 22.28 -0.09
C TYR A 193 -8.05 21.12 0.07
N ARG A 194 -9.01 21.33 1.01
CA ARG A 194 -10.32 20.68 1.18
C ARG A 194 -10.42 19.15 1.41
N ARG A 195 -11.00 18.87 2.57
CA ARG A 195 -11.62 17.63 3.06
C ARG A 195 -12.72 17.08 2.12
N THR A 196 -12.43 16.58 0.96
CA THR A 196 -13.37 15.75 0.19
C THR A 196 -12.65 15.20 -1.04
N ALA A 197 -12.03 14.14 -0.91
CA ALA A 197 -11.73 13.06 -1.84
C ALA A 197 -10.51 12.31 -1.27
N CYS A 198 -10.72 11.15 -0.75
CA CYS A 198 -9.64 10.22 -0.46
C CYS A 198 -9.12 9.67 -1.80
N LEU A 199 -8.49 10.57 -2.58
CA LEU A 199 -7.73 10.21 -3.76
C LEU A 199 -6.42 9.61 -3.25
N HIS A 200 -6.34 8.28 -3.22
CA HIS A 200 -5.09 7.56 -3.03
C HIS A 200 -4.27 7.65 -4.30
N CYS A 201 -3.70 8.83 -4.52
CA CYS A 201 -2.74 9.06 -5.57
C CYS A 201 -1.35 9.04 -4.93
N VAL A 202 -0.52 8.14 -5.36
CA VAL A 202 0.90 8.11 -5.03
C VAL A 202 1.62 8.61 -6.27
N GLU A 203 2.32 9.74 -6.14
CA GLU A 203 3.21 10.20 -7.20
C GLU A 203 4.28 9.12 -7.43
N SER A 204 4.49 8.79 -8.69
CA SER A 204 5.57 8.00 -9.27
C SER A 204 6.51 7.28 -8.30
N PHE A 205 6.15 6.10 -7.83
CA PHE A 205 7.05 5.19 -7.12
C PHE A 205 8.03 4.48 -8.07
N GLY A 206 7.97 4.78 -9.37
CA GLY A 206 8.76 4.12 -10.40
C GLY A 206 10.26 4.18 -10.15
N ASP A 207 10.77 5.35 -9.79
CA ASP A 207 12.21 5.59 -9.73
C ASP A 207 12.81 5.45 -8.33
N ALA A 208 12.00 5.42 -7.28
CA ALA A 208 12.48 5.28 -5.90
C ALA A 208 12.78 3.82 -5.49
N PHE A 209 12.39 2.85 -6.32
CA PHE A 209 12.54 1.42 -6.05
C PHE A 209 13.46 0.68 -7.04
N ILE A 210 14.16 1.38 -7.94
CA ILE A 210 14.99 0.74 -8.99
C ILE A 210 16.49 0.76 -8.68
N ASP A 211 16.95 1.50 -7.65
CA ASP A 211 18.34 1.49 -7.20
C ASP A 211 18.54 0.80 -5.83
#